data_bd04520a65dd8ab6fd160721aa5d7556
#
_entry.id   bd04520a65dd8ab6fd160721aa5d7556
#
_cell.length_a   1.000
_cell.length_b   1.000
_cell.length_c   1.000
_cell.angle_alpha   90.00
_cell.angle_beta   90.00
_cell.angle_gamma   90.00
#
_symmetry.space_group_name_H-M   'P 1'
#
loop_
_entity.id
_entity.type
_entity.pdbx_description
1 polymer ?
#
loop_
_entity_poly.entity_id
_entity_poly.type
_entity_poly.pdbx_seq_one_letter_code
_entity_poly.pdbx_strand_id
1 'polypeptide(L)'
;MTAQLQAVEAFRAFAEKTTGQPASVGLLSPGESIAVQVVTGSREFTSLDLANRRAVLSLDVLSKFKKQEQAYGFLCGIANACDTARLGAPVVNAEARSEPLFVGTDGDYWIYSLSISLRVMI
;
A
#
# COMPACT_ATOMS: atom_id res chain seq x y z
N MET A 1 12.11 -14.77 4.66
CA MET A 1 11.50 -13.52 4.16
C MET A 1 11.90 -12.38 5.09
N THR A 2 12.30 -11.26 4.53
CA THR A 2 12.68 -10.09 5.33
C THR A 2 11.48 -9.46 6.01
N ALA A 3 11.74 -8.67 7.06
CA ALA A 3 10.68 -7.93 7.74
C ALA A 3 9.97 -6.96 6.78
N GLN A 4 10.72 -6.33 5.88
CA GLN A 4 10.15 -5.42 4.89
C GLN A 4 9.17 -6.14 3.96
N LEU A 5 9.52 -7.31 3.45
CA LEU A 5 8.63 -8.08 2.57
C LEU A 5 7.41 -8.60 3.32
N GLN A 6 7.58 -9.01 4.59
CA GLN A 6 6.45 -9.41 5.44
C GLN A 6 5.48 -8.26 5.62
N ALA A 7 5.99 -7.04 5.84
CA ALA A 7 5.17 -5.86 6.00
C ALA A 7 4.41 -5.50 4.72
N VAL A 8 5.07 -5.59 3.57
CA VAL A 8 4.42 -5.32 2.28
C VAL A 8 3.31 -6.35 2.02
N GLU A 9 3.56 -7.61 2.32
CA GLU A 9 2.55 -8.67 2.17
C GLU A 9 1.38 -8.46 3.12
N ALA A 10 1.64 -8.03 4.35
CA ALA A 10 0.59 -7.72 5.32
C ALA A 10 -0.29 -6.56 4.81
N PHE A 11 0.33 -5.54 4.21
CA PHE A 11 -0.40 -4.42 3.63
C PHE A 11 -1.22 -4.86 2.42
N ARG A 12 -0.66 -5.72 1.56
CA ARG A 12 -1.40 -6.28 0.42
C ARG A 12 -2.66 -7.02 0.90
N ALA A 13 -2.52 -7.86 1.91
CA ALA A 13 -3.65 -8.60 2.47
C ALA A 13 -4.71 -7.65 3.07
N PHE A 14 -4.26 -6.59 3.73
CA PHE A 14 -5.15 -5.54 4.24
C PHE A 14 -5.92 -4.86 3.10
N ALA A 15 -5.23 -4.50 2.02
CA ALA A 15 -5.86 -3.88 0.85
C ALA A 15 -6.91 -4.81 0.22
N GLU A 16 -6.58 -6.08 0.08
CA GLU A 16 -7.49 -7.09 -0.45
C GLU A 16 -8.74 -7.25 0.42
N LYS A 17 -8.55 -7.32 1.74
CA LYS A 17 -9.65 -7.44 2.69
C LYS A 17 -10.53 -6.20 2.71
N THR A 18 -9.93 -5.01 2.68
CA THR A 18 -10.66 -3.74 2.76
C THR A 18 -11.51 -3.51 1.53
N THR A 19 -10.99 -3.86 0.34
CA THR A 19 -11.69 -3.60 -0.92
C THR A 19 -12.54 -4.76 -1.40
N GLY A 20 -12.26 -5.99 -0.91
CA GLY A 20 -12.87 -7.19 -1.44
C GLY A 20 -12.41 -7.55 -2.85
N GLN A 21 -11.32 -6.93 -3.32
CA GLN A 21 -10.77 -7.15 -4.66
C GLN A 21 -9.42 -7.83 -4.56
N PRO A 22 -9.06 -8.69 -5.54
CA PRO A 22 -7.72 -9.29 -5.55
C PRO A 22 -6.63 -8.24 -5.59
N ALA A 23 -5.62 -8.41 -4.75
CA ALA A 23 -4.47 -7.51 -4.70
C ALA A 23 -3.18 -8.31 -4.81
N SER A 24 -2.20 -7.75 -5.52
CA SER A 24 -0.90 -8.37 -5.72
C SER A 24 0.22 -7.40 -5.41
N VAL A 25 1.42 -7.92 -5.19
CA VAL A 25 2.63 -7.11 -5.06
C VAL A 25 3.30 -7.06 -6.42
N GLY A 26 3.61 -5.86 -6.90
CA GLY A 26 4.30 -5.66 -8.17
C GLY A 26 3.40 -5.03 -9.21
N LEU A 27 3.25 -5.68 -10.37
CA LEU A 27 2.54 -5.11 -11.50
C LEU A 27 1.04 -5.41 -11.44
N LEU A 28 0.26 -4.50 -12.01
CA LEU A 28 -1.16 -4.72 -12.23
C LEU A 28 -1.35 -5.89 -13.20
N SER A 29 -2.38 -6.71 -12.93
CA SER A 29 -2.76 -7.77 -13.86
C SER A 29 -3.49 -7.18 -15.08
N PRO A 30 -3.69 -7.97 -16.16
CA PRO A 30 -4.33 -7.46 -17.38
C PRO A 30 -5.77 -6.99 -17.20
N GLY A 31 -6.52 -7.57 -16.24
CA GLY A 31 -7.89 -7.18 -15.97
C GLY A 31 -8.00 -6.18 -14.83
N GLU A 32 -9.18 -6.10 -14.24
CA GLU A 32 -9.41 -5.30 -13.04
C GLU A 32 -8.60 -5.85 -11.88
N SER A 33 -7.84 -4.98 -11.20
CA SER A 33 -6.91 -5.42 -10.16
C SER A 33 -6.43 -4.27 -9.30
N ILE A 34 -5.83 -4.65 -8.15
CA ILE A 34 -5.12 -3.74 -7.27
C ILE A 34 -3.70 -4.27 -7.12
N ALA A 35 -2.72 -3.39 -7.17
CA ALA A 35 -1.32 -3.76 -6.97
C ALA A 35 -0.67 -2.86 -5.94
N VAL A 36 0.20 -3.44 -5.12
CA VAL A 36 1.01 -2.72 -4.13
C VAL A 36 2.45 -2.76 -4.62
N GLN A 37 3.06 -1.60 -4.79
CA GLN A 37 4.44 -1.49 -5.26
C GLN A 37 5.30 -0.80 -4.23
N VAL A 38 6.50 -1.33 -4.00
CA VAL A 38 7.50 -0.66 -3.16
C VAL A 38 8.25 0.33 -4.06
N VAL A 39 8.19 1.60 -3.70
CA VAL A 39 8.82 2.66 -4.50
C VAL A 39 10.19 3.00 -3.95
N THR A 40 10.27 3.28 -2.64
CA THR A 40 11.51 3.67 -1.98
C THR A 40 11.36 3.49 -0.48
N GLY A 41 12.40 3.82 0.26
CA GLY A 41 12.35 3.77 1.70
C GLY A 41 13.54 4.46 2.33
N SER A 42 13.45 4.67 3.62
CA SER A 42 14.53 5.22 4.45
C SER A 42 14.63 4.43 5.74
N ARG A 43 15.70 4.67 6.49
CA ARG A 43 15.88 4.00 7.78
C ARG A 43 15.85 5.02 8.91
N GLU A 44 15.24 4.63 10.02
CA GLU A 44 15.21 5.42 11.25
C GLU A 44 15.86 4.63 12.38
N PHE A 45 16.57 5.33 13.26
CA PHE A 45 17.10 4.77 14.49
C PHE A 45 16.46 5.54 15.65
N THR A 46 15.77 4.82 16.54
CA THR A 46 15.09 5.44 17.67
C THR A 46 15.91 5.38 18.95
N SER A 47 17.06 4.69 18.93
CA SER A 47 17.99 4.61 20.06
C SER A 47 19.40 4.38 19.55
N LEU A 48 20.37 4.58 20.46
CA LEU A 48 21.80 4.43 20.14
C LEU A 48 22.24 2.97 20.07
N ASP A 49 21.46 2.04 20.58
CA ASP A 49 21.86 0.63 20.69
C ASP A 49 21.50 -0.22 19.48
N LEU A 50 20.97 0.37 18.43
CA LEU A 50 20.59 -0.31 17.20
C LEU A 50 19.49 -1.37 17.37
N ALA A 51 18.98 -1.57 18.58
CA ALA A 51 17.92 -2.55 18.83
C ALA A 51 16.56 -2.10 18.27
N ASN A 52 16.38 -0.79 18.10
CA ASN A 52 15.12 -0.20 17.62
C ASN A 52 15.29 0.37 16.22
N ARG A 53 15.68 -0.49 15.30
CA ARG A 53 15.78 -0.10 13.89
C ARG A 53 14.41 -0.12 13.25
N ARG A 54 14.15 0.91 12.45
CA ARG A 54 12.91 1.00 11.67
C ARG A 54 13.23 1.36 10.24
N ALA A 55 12.45 0.81 9.33
CA ALA A 55 12.41 1.25 7.94
C ALA A 55 11.09 1.95 7.71
N VAL A 56 11.13 3.02 6.94
CA VAL A 56 9.93 3.69 6.45
C VAL A 56 9.85 3.42 4.96
N LEU A 57 8.89 2.61 4.56
CA LEU A 57 8.71 2.23 3.16
C LEU A 57 7.66 3.13 2.52
N SER A 58 7.96 3.62 1.33
CA SER A 58 6.98 4.32 0.51
C SER A 58 6.41 3.33 -0.49
N LEU A 59 5.11 3.14 -0.41
CA LEU A 59 4.38 2.23 -1.29
C LEU A 59 3.44 3.03 -2.18
N ASP A 60 3.28 2.58 -3.42
CA ASP A 60 2.18 3.01 -4.28
C ASP A 60 1.18 1.88 -4.37
N VAL A 61 -0.07 2.20 -4.10
CA VAL A 61 -1.18 1.28 -4.31
C VAL A 61 -1.89 1.73 -5.59
N LEU A 62 -1.89 0.87 -6.60
CA LEU A 62 -2.50 1.16 -7.89
C LEU A 62 -3.80 0.41 -8.02
N SER A 63 -4.80 1.07 -8.57
CA SER A 63 -6.08 0.44 -8.91
C SER A 63 -6.34 0.56 -10.40
N LYS A 64 -6.97 -0.47 -10.97
CA LYS A 64 -7.30 -0.53 -12.39
C LYS A 64 -8.68 -1.14 -12.53
N PHE A 65 -9.66 -0.31 -12.89
CA PHE A 65 -11.06 -0.72 -12.99
C PHE A 65 -11.74 -0.03 -14.15
N LYS A 66 -12.76 -0.68 -14.71
CA LYS A 66 -13.53 -0.12 -15.83
C LYS A 66 -14.38 1.06 -15.40
N LYS A 67 -14.80 1.13 -14.14
CA LYS A 67 -15.58 2.23 -13.60
C LYS A 67 -14.68 3.15 -12.80
N GLN A 68 -14.70 4.43 -13.13
CA GLN A 68 -13.89 5.44 -12.44
C GLN A 68 -14.18 5.47 -10.95
N GLU A 69 -15.44 5.39 -10.56
CA GLU A 69 -15.85 5.41 -9.16
C GLU A 69 -15.32 4.21 -8.37
N GLN A 70 -15.15 3.05 -9.01
CA GLN A 70 -14.53 1.90 -8.35
C GLN A 70 -13.03 2.08 -8.20
N ALA A 71 -12.35 2.53 -9.26
CA ALA A 71 -10.90 2.75 -9.20
C ALA A 71 -10.54 3.78 -8.12
N TYR A 72 -11.29 4.87 -8.05
CA TYR A 72 -11.09 5.90 -7.04
C TYR A 72 -11.55 5.44 -5.66
N GLY A 73 -12.76 4.87 -5.58
CA GLY A 73 -13.41 4.53 -4.31
C GLY A 73 -12.68 3.46 -3.52
N PHE A 74 -12.12 2.44 -4.18
CA PHE A 74 -11.35 1.41 -3.48
C PHE A 74 -10.11 1.99 -2.82
N LEU A 75 -9.41 2.91 -3.49
CA LEU A 75 -8.25 3.57 -2.91
C LEU A 75 -8.64 4.51 -1.76
N CYS A 76 -9.78 5.21 -1.87
CA CYS A 76 -10.29 6.00 -0.76
C CYS A 76 -10.59 5.13 0.45
N GLY A 77 -11.15 3.94 0.25
CA GLY A 77 -11.40 2.99 1.32
C GLY A 77 -10.12 2.56 2.03
N ILE A 78 -9.07 2.27 1.26
CA ILE A 78 -7.77 1.93 1.82
C ILE A 78 -7.20 3.12 2.61
N ALA A 79 -7.23 4.32 2.04
CA ALA A 79 -6.71 5.52 2.70
C ALA A 79 -7.43 5.80 4.01
N ASN A 80 -8.76 5.68 4.02
CA ASN A 80 -9.56 5.96 5.21
C ASN A 80 -9.37 4.92 6.31
N ALA A 81 -9.04 3.69 5.94
CA ALA A 81 -8.91 2.60 6.91
C ALA A 81 -7.46 2.41 7.42
N CYS A 82 -6.44 2.88 6.69
CA CYS A 82 -5.08 2.51 7.01
C CYS A 82 -4.56 3.13 8.31
N ASP A 83 -5.03 4.32 8.69
CA ASP A 83 -4.57 4.99 9.90
C ASP A 83 -4.96 4.22 11.17
N THR A 84 -6.05 3.48 11.13
CA THR A 84 -6.54 2.68 12.26
C THR A 84 -6.29 1.19 12.07
N ALA A 85 -5.67 0.79 10.96
CA ALA A 85 -5.39 -0.61 10.68
C ALA A 85 -4.31 -1.15 11.61
N ARG A 86 -4.52 -2.36 12.10
CA ARG A 86 -3.54 -3.08 12.91
C ARG A 86 -3.07 -4.29 12.12
N LEU A 87 -1.94 -4.13 11.46
CA LEU A 87 -1.40 -5.15 10.57
C LEU A 87 -0.53 -6.18 11.30
N GLY A 88 -0.20 -5.91 12.56
CA GLY A 88 0.64 -6.80 13.35
C GLY A 88 2.13 -6.65 13.03
N ALA A 89 3.00 -7.23 13.89
CA ALA A 89 4.44 -7.20 13.66
C ALA A 89 4.77 -7.85 12.31
N PRO A 90 5.74 -7.31 11.56
CA PRO A 90 6.67 -6.24 11.92
C PRO A 90 6.17 -4.82 11.61
N VAL A 91 4.91 -4.63 11.23
CA VAL A 91 4.37 -3.31 10.90
C VAL A 91 4.13 -2.52 12.19
N VAL A 92 4.67 -1.32 12.26
CA VAL A 92 4.43 -0.39 13.36
C VAL A 92 3.17 0.43 13.07
N ASN A 93 3.12 1.07 11.92
CA ASN A 93 1.93 1.78 11.46
C ASN A 93 1.94 1.92 9.93
N ALA A 94 0.79 2.28 9.40
CA ALA A 94 0.59 2.64 8.00
C ALA A 94 -0.14 3.97 7.94
N GLU A 95 0.22 4.79 6.97
CA GLU A 95 -0.34 6.14 6.84
C GLU A 95 -0.51 6.49 5.37
N ALA A 96 -1.68 6.98 5.00
CA ALA A 96 -1.90 7.53 3.66
C ALA A 96 -1.23 8.90 3.56
N ARG A 97 -0.41 9.08 2.53
CA ARG A 97 0.35 10.32 2.32
C ARG A 97 -0.40 11.33 1.46
N SER A 98 -1.42 10.88 0.74
CA SER A 98 -2.18 11.72 -0.16
C SER A 98 -3.55 11.12 -0.39
N GLU A 99 -4.40 11.88 -1.05
CA GLU A 99 -5.61 11.32 -1.63
C GLU A 99 -5.26 10.56 -2.92
N PRO A 100 -6.13 9.65 -3.40
CA PRO A 100 -5.86 8.96 -4.66
C PRO A 100 -5.66 9.92 -5.81
N LEU A 101 -4.67 9.63 -6.64
CA LEU A 101 -4.26 10.46 -7.77
C LEU A 101 -4.59 9.73 -9.08
N PHE A 102 -5.20 10.44 -10.02
CA PHE A 102 -5.43 9.90 -11.35
C PHE A 102 -4.10 9.73 -12.09
N VAL A 103 -3.82 8.52 -12.55
CA VAL A 103 -2.60 8.21 -13.29
C VAL A 103 -2.83 8.25 -14.79
N GLY A 104 -3.96 7.71 -15.25
CA GLY A 104 -4.26 7.63 -16.67
C GLY A 104 -5.29 6.56 -16.96
N THR A 105 -5.39 6.21 -18.23
CA THR A 105 -6.26 5.13 -18.68
C THR A 105 -5.46 4.11 -19.48
N ASP A 106 -5.93 2.87 -19.44
CA ASP A 106 -5.38 1.78 -20.25
C ASP A 106 -6.58 1.11 -20.93
N GLY A 107 -6.82 1.46 -22.18
CA GLY A 107 -8.03 1.06 -22.88
C GLY A 107 -9.28 1.56 -22.16
N ASP A 108 -10.12 0.63 -21.72
CA ASP A 108 -11.35 0.92 -21.00
C ASP A 108 -11.16 1.08 -19.48
N TYR A 109 -9.92 0.97 -18.98
CA TYR A 109 -9.65 0.95 -17.56
C TYR A 109 -9.16 2.31 -17.07
N TRP A 110 -9.67 2.73 -15.91
CA TRP A 110 -9.20 3.89 -15.17
C TRP A 110 -8.13 3.46 -14.18
N ILE A 111 -7.03 4.18 -14.11
CA ILE A 111 -5.91 3.87 -13.22
C ILE A 111 -5.70 5.03 -12.27
N TYR A 112 -5.71 4.71 -10.96
CA TYR A 112 -5.42 5.64 -9.88
C TYR A 112 -4.29 5.10 -9.03
N SER A 113 -3.61 5.98 -8.31
CA SER A 113 -2.57 5.59 -7.34
C SER A 113 -2.78 6.27 -6.00
N LEU A 114 -2.31 5.62 -4.96
CA LEU A 114 -2.35 6.13 -3.58
C LEU A 114 -0.99 5.91 -2.96
N SER A 115 -0.39 6.97 -2.40
CA SER A 115 0.88 6.87 -1.71
C SER A 115 0.67 6.51 -0.24
N ILE A 116 1.36 5.48 0.22
CA ILE A 116 1.31 4.98 1.59
C ILE A 116 2.71 5.01 2.18
N SER A 117 2.81 5.45 3.44
CA SER A 117 4.00 5.32 4.25
C SER A 117 3.81 4.18 5.22
N LEU A 118 4.70 3.19 5.18
CA LEU A 118 4.62 1.99 6.02
C LEU A 118 5.86 1.94 6.90
N ARG A 119 5.66 2.05 8.21
CA ARG A 119 6.76 1.99 9.17
C ARG A 119 6.90 0.57 9.69
N VAL A 120 8.13 0.03 9.62
CA VAL A 120 8.42 -1.38 9.84
C VAL A 120 9.57 -1.52 10.83
N MET A 121 9.43 -2.43 11.80
CA MET A 121 10.53 -2.86 12.68
C MET A 121 11.39 -3.89 11.96
N ILE A 122 12.68 -3.63 11.90
CA ILE A 122 13.63 -4.52 11.24
C ILE A 122 14.68 -5.08 12.19
#